data_76b49b4db66a8aac129f2baf8f285d1e
#
_entry.id   76b49b4db66a8aac129f2baf8f285d1e
#
_cell.length_a   1.000
_cell.length_b   1.000
_cell.length_c   1.000
_cell.angle_alpha   90.00
_cell.angle_beta   90.00
_cell.angle_gamma   90.00
#
_symmetry.space_group_name_H-M   'P 1'
#
loop_
_entity.id
_entity.type
_entity.pdbx_description
1 polymer ?
#
loop_
_entity_poly.entity_id
_entity_poly.type
_entity_poly.pdbx_seq_one_letter_code
_entity_poly.pdbx_strand_id
1 'polypeptide(L)'
;KIPLNAAILITDQMENYTFTGQANESSIYGTYTFPFGQMIKKNVFDILSPAFNKAVLVKGKPYPQDIDAIVIPKVEKFQHWYVGSGAFTGKAFAKISIKLAVYDMKGMLVWEGIISSPKVEKIYSMNDFLEATGSVAAESVIAALQEAAKVITSSREIHAFVSTKGVSETIALKPSGKELPIVKSDVDELPSVKAKPNKNSYAIVIGIENYRQKLPKADYAVHDAKIMTDYLIKVMGYPEENVVTLLNEHATNVDLAKYFEKWLPNNVEKDSSVFIYYSGHGAPNPKTGDAYLVPYDGDPSFIDQTGYSLKRLYDSLGKLQAKEIIVALDSCFSGAGGRSVIAKGARPLVMSMDTYVIPPKLAVFSAASGDQISSTYEEKGHGLFTYFMLKGIKDGMTEIGELFDYLKPHVERIARKTYNNEQTPQLIAPDKQKVFLRN
;
A
#
# COMPACT_ATOMS: atom_id res chain seq x y z
N LYS A 1 -21.45 -16.28 -16.28
CA LYS A 1 -20.37 -15.85 -17.15
C LYS A 1 -20.30 -14.33 -17.18
N ILE A 2 -19.08 -13.80 -17.15
CA ILE A 2 -18.79 -12.38 -17.34
C ILE A 2 -18.79 -12.13 -18.86
N PRO A 3 -19.55 -11.17 -19.39
CA PRO A 3 -19.60 -10.87 -20.82
C PRO A 3 -18.36 -10.04 -21.27
N LEU A 4 -17.16 -10.55 -20.98
CA LEU A 4 -15.87 -10.02 -21.39
C LEU A 4 -15.07 -11.07 -22.15
N ASN A 5 -14.31 -10.63 -23.12
CA ASN A 5 -13.27 -11.43 -23.76
C ASN A 5 -11.94 -11.16 -23.03
N ALA A 6 -11.37 -12.18 -22.41
CA ALA A 6 -10.21 -12.05 -21.53
C ALA A 6 -8.94 -12.63 -22.16
N ALA A 7 -7.82 -11.94 -22.02
CA ALA A 7 -6.49 -12.48 -22.21
C ALA A 7 -5.91 -12.89 -20.85
N ILE A 8 -5.70 -14.19 -20.64
CA ILE A 8 -5.00 -14.70 -19.45
C ILE A 8 -3.50 -14.65 -19.77
N LEU A 9 -2.79 -13.75 -19.04
CA LEU A 9 -1.37 -13.49 -19.29
C LEU A 9 -0.49 -14.37 -18.40
N ILE A 10 0.30 -15.23 -19.03
CA ILE A 10 1.36 -16.01 -18.40
C ILE A 10 2.66 -15.71 -19.15
N THR A 11 3.46 -14.80 -18.62
CA THR A 11 4.78 -14.48 -19.19
C THR A 11 5.78 -15.62 -19.00
N ASP A 12 6.86 -15.65 -19.77
CA ASP A 12 7.91 -16.65 -19.60
C ASP A 12 8.50 -16.64 -18.17
N GLN A 13 8.59 -15.46 -17.55
CA GLN A 13 9.02 -15.33 -16.15
C GLN A 13 8.03 -15.98 -15.18
N MET A 14 6.73 -15.83 -15.43
CA MET A 14 5.68 -16.46 -14.59
C MET A 14 5.66 -17.96 -14.80
N GLU A 15 5.81 -18.42 -16.05
CA GLU A 15 5.86 -19.85 -16.40
C GLU A 15 7.03 -20.57 -15.72
N ASN A 16 8.17 -19.91 -15.59
CA ASN A 16 9.39 -20.46 -14.96
C ASN A 16 9.47 -20.19 -13.45
N TYR A 17 8.41 -19.64 -12.82
CA TYR A 17 8.41 -19.36 -11.40
C TYR A 17 8.44 -20.64 -10.57
N THR A 18 9.43 -20.73 -9.68
CA THR A 18 9.55 -21.79 -8.67
C THR A 18 9.53 -21.19 -7.27
N PHE A 19 8.95 -21.92 -6.34
CA PHE A 19 9.06 -21.64 -4.91
C PHE A 19 9.98 -22.66 -4.28
N THR A 20 10.98 -22.21 -3.53
CA THR A 20 11.86 -23.08 -2.75
C THR A 20 11.76 -22.70 -1.27
N GLY A 21 11.45 -23.67 -0.42
CA GLY A 21 11.28 -23.43 1.01
C GLY A 21 11.24 -24.69 1.83
N GLN A 22 11.41 -24.53 3.15
CA GLN A 22 11.24 -25.61 4.13
C GLN A 22 9.76 -25.75 4.49
N ALA A 23 9.39 -26.92 5.00
CA ALA A 23 8.08 -27.14 5.59
C ALA A 23 7.89 -26.24 6.81
N ASN A 24 6.71 -25.64 6.95
CA ASN A 24 6.34 -24.92 8.16
C ASN A 24 6.29 -25.90 9.33
N GLU A 25 6.85 -25.51 10.48
CA GLU A 25 6.80 -26.23 11.76
C GLU A 25 7.74 -27.43 11.92
N SER A 26 8.58 -27.80 10.92
CA SER A 26 9.55 -28.89 11.10
C SER A 26 10.76 -28.71 10.20
N SER A 27 11.93 -28.57 10.81
CA SER A 27 13.24 -28.59 10.13
C SER A 27 13.69 -29.99 9.67
N ILE A 28 12.96 -31.03 10.02
CA ILE A 28 13.32 -32.42 9.77
C ILE A 28 13.14 -32.81 8.30
N TYR A 29 12.25 -32.13 7.57
CA TYR A 29 11.82 -32.51 6.22
C TYR A 29 12.58 -31.85 5.07
N GLY A 30 13.64 -31.06 5.34
CA GLY A 30 14.47 -30.46 4.29
C GLY A 30 13.81 -29.37 3.51
N THR A 31 14.45 -28.96 2.40
CA THR A 31 13.99 -27.89 1.50
C THR A 31 13.45 -28.49 0.21
N TYR A 32 12.27 -28.04 -0.22
CA TYR A 32 11.60 -28.50 -1.43
C TYR A 32 11.42 -27.36 -2.42
N THR A 33 11.47 -27.70 -3.73
CA THR A 33 11.22 -26.77 -4.82
C THR A 33 9.94 -27.15 -5.55
N PHE A 34 9.02 -26.21 -5.69
CA PHE A 34 7.73 -26.38 -6.35
C PHE A 34 7.67 -25.54 -7.61
N PRO A 35 7.44 -26.11 -8.81
CA PRO A 35 7.37 -25.39 -10.08
C PRO A 35 5.97 -24.76 -10.27
N PHE A 36 5.61 -23.79 -9.44
CA PHE A 36 4.26 -23.19 -9.46
C PHE A 36 3.90 -22.53 -10.77
N GLY A 37 4.87 -21.96 -11.48
CA GLY A 37 4.61 -21.38 -12.80
C GLY A 37 4.04 -22.41 -13.78
N GLN A 38 4.63 -23.61 -13.83
CA GLN A 38 4.14 -24.72 -14.65
C GLN A 38 2.78 -25.24 -14.17
N MET A 39 2.58 -25.33 -12.84
CA MET A 39 1.31 -25.77 -12.26
C MET A 39 0.17 -24.81 -12.60
N ILE A 40 0.43 -23.50 -12.52
CA ILE A 40 -0.55 -22.47 -12.89
C ILE A 40 -0.81 -22.53 -14.39
N LYS A 41 0.22 -22.51 -15.23
CA LYS A 41 0.08 -22.52 -16.70
C LYS A 41 -0.79 -23.70 -17.16
N LYS A 42 -0.56 -24.89 -16.58
CA LYS A 42 -1.30 -26.10 -16.94
C LYS A 42 -2.80 -26.02 -16.64
N ASN A 43 -3.21 -25.29 -15.58
CA ASN A 43 -4.58 -25.35 -15.05
C ASN A 43 -5.35 -24.03 -15.22
N VAL A 44 -4.68 -22.90 -15.33
CA VAL A 44 -5.31 -21.57 -15.26
C VAL A 44 -6.31 -21.33 -16.38
N PHE A 45 -5.99 -21.77 -17.59
CA PHE A 45 -6.88 -21.58 -18.73
C PHE A 45 -8.17 -22.38 -18.58
N ASP A 46 -8.06 -23.66 -18.30
CA ASP A 46 -9.21 -24.58 -18.17
C ASP A 46 -10.14 -24.15 -17.04
N ILE A 47 -9.58 -23.61 -15.94
CA ILE A 47 -10.36 -23.22 -14.77
C ILE A 47 -10.95 -21.81 -14.90
N LEU A 48 -10.23 -20.84 -15.44
CA LEU A 48 -10.69 -19.46 -15.52
C LEU A 48 -11.46 -19.15 -16.82
N SER A 49 -11.18 -19.82 -17.93
CA SER A 49 -11.85 -19.53 -19.21
C SER A 49 -13.38 -19.66 -19.16
N PRO A 50 -13.99 -20.60 -18.41
CA PRO A 50 -15.44 -20.69 -18.30
C PRO A 50 -16.10 -19.47 -17.63
N ALA A 51 -15.36 -18.68 -16.88
CA ALA A 51 -15.85 -17.47 -16.23
C ALA A 51 -16.13 -16.33 -17.24
N PHE A 52 -15.49 -16.34 -18.40
CA PHE A 52 -15.57 -15.28 -19.41
C PHE A 52 -16.39 -15.70 -20.64
N ASN A 53 -16.82 -14.70 -21.44
CA ASN A 53 -17.48 -14.97 -22.72
C ASN A 53 -16.53 -15.70 -23.67
N LYS A 54 -15.31 -15.16 -23.80
CA LYS A 54 -14.16 -15.76 -24.51
C LYS A 54 -12.90 -15.59 -23.66
N ALA A 55 -12.00 -16.56 -23.69
CA ALA A 55 -10.69 -16.40 -23.09
C ALA A 55 -9.60 -16.92 -24.05
N VAL A 56 -8.42 -16.33 -23.95
CA VAL A 56 -7.22 -16.77 -24.66
C VAL A 56 -6.02 -16.72 -23.71
N LEU A 57 -5.12 -17.68 -23.86
CA LEU A 57 -3.85 -17.67 -23.12
C LEU A 57 -2.81 -16.90 -23.93
N VAL A 58 -2.11 -15.95 -23.33
CA VAL A 58 -1.10 -15.11 -23.97
C VAL A 58 0.17 -15.01 -23.15
N LYS A 59 1.30 -14.80 -23.81
CA LYS A 59 2.61 -14.59 -23.16
C LYS A 59 3.03 -13.12 -23.04
N GLY A 60 2.36 -12.23 -23.77
CA GLY A 60 2.67 -10.81 -23.81
C GLY A 60 1.93 -10.10 -24.94
N LYS A 61 2.32 -8.85 -25.22
CA LYS A 61 1.80 -8.06 -26.34
C LYS A 61 2.40 -8.53 -27.68
N PRO A 62 1.71 -8.35 -28.84
CA PRO A 62 0.37 -7.75 -28.95
C PRO A 62 -0.75 -8.72 -28.53
N TYR A 63 -1.83 -8.18 -27.99
CA TYR A 63 -3.03 -8.95 -27.67
C TYR A 63 -3.98 -9.03 -28.87
N PRO A 64 -4.82 -10.09 -29.00
CA PRO A 64 -5.88 -10.13 -30.00
C PRO A 64 -6.80 -8.90 -29.93
N GLN A 65 -7.30 -8.42 -31.06
CA GLN A 65 -8.05 -7.16 -31.17
C GLN A 65 -9.40 -7.16 -30.40
N ASP A 66 -9.97 -8.33 -30.18
CA ASP A 66 -11.28 -8.50 -29.53
C ASP A 66 -11.19 -8.73 -28.01
N ILE A 67 -10.03 -8.50 -27.40
CA ILE A 67 -9.85 -8.65 -25.95
C ILE A 67 -10.29 -7.38 -25.23
N ASP A 68 -11.00 -7.60 -24.14
CA ASP A 68 -11.57 -6.58 -23.28
C ASP A 68 -10.82 -6.37 -22.00
N ALA A 69 -10.21 -7.44 -21.48
CA ALA A 69 -9.52 -7.43 -20.20
C ALA A 69 -8.32 -8.39 -20.20
N ILE A 70 -7.32 -8.07 -19.40
CA ILE A 70 -6.13 -8.89 -19.17
C ILE A 70 -6.20 -9.43 -17.76
N VAL A 71 -6.10 -10.74 -17.59
CA VAL A 71 -6.14 -11.44 -16.30
C VAL A 71 -4.75 -11.97 -15.99
N ILE A 72 -4.20 -11.59 -14.83
CA ILE A 72 -2.82 -11.92 -14.43
C ILE A 72 -2.85 -12.67 -13.09
N PRO A 73 -2.58 -13.98 -13.08
CA PRO A 73 -2.41 -14.75 -11.84
C PRO A 73 -0.97 -14.65 -11.34
N LYS A 74 -0.77 -14.52 -10.03
CA LYS A 74 0.54 -14.52 -9.37
C LYS A 74 0.48 -15.29 -8.07
N VAL A 75 1.46 -16.14 -7.79
CA VAL A 75 1.59 -16.75 -6.46
C VAL A 75 2.00 -15.70 -5.46
N GLU A 76 1.21 -15.57 -4.37
CA GLU A 76 1.45 -14.60 -3.31
C GLU A 76 2.08 -15.28 -2.09
N LYS A 77 1.53 -16.42 -1.68
CA LYS A 77 2.02 -17.16 -0.52
C LYS A 77 1.82 -18.65 -0.71
N PHE A 78 2.77 -19.45 -0.24
CA PHE A 78 2.65 -20.91 -0.16
C PHE A 78 3.13 -21.41 1.18
N GLN A 79 2.40 -22.37 1.75
CA GLN A 79 2.70 -23.03 2.99
C GLN A 79 2.50 -24.52 2.80
N HIS A 80 3.43 -25.34 3.31
CA HIS A 80 3.30 -26.78 3.37
C HIS A 80 3.82 -27.31 4.71
N TRP A 81 3.24 -28.38 5.20
CA TRP A 81 3.64 -29.02 6.45
C TRP A 81 3.26 -30.48 6.45
N TYR A 82 3.80 -31.19 7.39
CA TYR A 82 3.63 -32.63 7.51
C TYR A 82 3.28 -33.03 8.94
N VAL A 83 2.42 -34.05 9.09
CA VAL A 83 2.07 -34.61 10.39
C VAL A 83 2.28 -36.14 10.30
N GLY A 84 3.21 -36.66 11.08
CA GLY A 84 3.46 -38.09 11.17
C GLY A 84 2.27 -38.79 11.85
N SER A 85 1.86 -39.96 11.32
CA SER A 85 0.82 -40.83 11.90
C SER A 85 1.33 -42.20 12.29
N GLY A 86 2.64 -42.46 12.13
CA GLY A 86 3.33 -43.72 12.46
C GLY A 86 4.79 -43.66 12.03
N ALA A 87 5.52 -44.77 12.19
CA ALA A 87 6.95 -44.83 11.86
C ALA A 87 7.26 -44.55 10.37
N PHE A 88 6.33 -44.85 9.47
CA PHE A 88 6.54 -44.79 8.02
C PHE A 88 5.38 -44.14 7.25
N THR A 89 4.41 -43.52 7.93
CA THR A 89 3.23 -42.94 7.33
C THR A 89 2.95 -41.54 7.93
N GLY A 90 2.26 -40.71 7.19
CA GLY A 90 1.86 -39.40 7.66
C GLY A 90 0.86 -38.73 6.70
N LYS A 91 0.59 -37.45 6.98
CA LYS A 91 -0.20 -36.56 6.12
C LYS A 91 0.65 -35.40 5.67
N ALA A 92 0.67 -35.15 4.37
CA ALA A 92 1.19 -33.93 3.76
C ALA A 92 0.04 -32.91 3.60
N PHE A 93 0.34 -31.67 3.85
CA PHE A 93 -0.60 -30.56 3.75
C PHE A 93 -0.03 -29.44 2.91
N ALA A 94 -0.91 -28.74 2.19
CA ALA A 94 -0.56 -27.51 1.49
C ALA A 94 -1.69 -26.49 1.51
N LYS A 95 -1.30 -25.22 1.47
CA LYS A 95 -2.18 -24.07 1.26
C LYS A 95 -1.45 -23.04 0.42
N ILE A 96 -2.10 -22.54 -0.64
CA ILE A 96 -1.55 -21.49 -1.51
C ILE A 96 -2.49 -20.30 -1.53
N SER A 97 -1.92 -19.10 -1.66
CA SER A 97 -2.66 -17.86 -1.97
C SER A 97 -2.18 -17.37 -3.34
N ILE A 98 -3.11 -17.13 -4.24
CA ILE A 98 -2.89 -16.60 -5.58
C ILE A 98 -3.51 -15.21 -5.64
N LYS A 99 -2.70 -14.21 -6.00
CA LYS A 99 -3.19 -12.89 -6.37
C LYS A 99 -3.66 -12.96 -7.81
N LEU A 100 -4.90 -12.55 -8.07
CA LEU A 100 -5.44 -12.42 -9.40
C LEU A 100 -5.77 -10.95 -9.64
N ALA A 101 -5.23 -10.38 -10.73
CA ALA A 101 -5.50 -9.00 -11.12
C ALA A 101 -6.15 -8.97 -12.51
N VAL A 102 -7.14 -8.11 -12.70
CA VAL A 102 -7.85 -7.88 -13.95
C VAL A 102 -7.62 -6.43 -14.38
N TYR A 103 -7.07 -6.25 -15.58
CA TYR A 103 -6.79 -4.94 -16.16
C TYR A 103 -7.62 -4.72 -17.41
N ASP A 104 -7.98 -3.48 -17.71
CA ASP A 104 -8.53 -3.11 -19.02
C ASP A 104 -7.44 -3.06 -20.10
N MET A 105 -7.83 -2.83 -21.35
CA MET A 105 -6.90 -2.75 -22.47
C MET A 105 -6.03 -1.49 -22.47
N LYS A 106 -6.35 -0.52 -21.62
CA LYS A 106 -5.51 0.69 -21.37
C LYS A 106 -4.48 0.46 -20.28
N GLY A 107 -4.54 -0.71 -19.60
CA GLY A 107 -3.66 -1.07 -18.49
C GLY A 107 -4.14 -0.56 -17.13
N MET A 108 -5.39 -0.09 -17.03
CA MET A 108 -5.97 0.28 -15.75
C MET A 108 -6.44 -0.97 -15.00
N LEU A 109 -6.19 -1.01 -13.70
CA LEU A 109 -6.65 -2.07 -12.82
C LEU A 109 -8.17 -1.97 -12.67
N VAL A 110 -8.88 -3.02 -13.07
CA VAL A 110 -10.33 -3.16 -12.93
C VAL A 110 -10.67 -3.80 -11.60
N TRP A 111 -9.90 -4.82 -11.23
CA TRP A 111 -10.09 -5.57 -9.99
C TRP A 111 -8.83 -6.34 -9.63
N GLU A 112 -8.57 -6.51 -8.34
CA GLU A 112 -7.60 -7.47 -7.83
C GLU A 112 -8.06 -8.13 -6.54
N GLY A 113 -7.61 -9.35 -6.31
CA GLY A 113 -7.91 -10.08 -5.09
C GLY A 113 -6.86 -11.16 -4.80
N ILE A 114 -6.64 -11.41 -3.51
CA ILE A 114 -5.80 -12.53 -3.04
C ILE A 114 -6.74 -13.66 -2.63
N ILE A 115 -6.67 -14.75 -3.36
CA ILE A 115 -7.53 -15.92 -3.18
C ILE A 115 -6.69 -17.05 -2.61
N SER A 116 -7.11 -17.58 -1.46
CA SER A 116 -6.44 -18.71 -0.80
C SER A 116 -7.18 -20.01 -1.07
N SER A 117 -6.42 -21.06 -1.34
CA SER A 117 -7.01 -22.43 -1.35
C SER A 117 -7.51 -22.81 0.05
N PRO A 118 -8.48 -23.70 0.15
CA PRO A 118 -8.67 -24.48 1.38
C PRO A 118 -7.37 -25.25 1.71
N LYS A 119 -7.31 -25.76 2.92
CA LYS A 119 -6.25 -26.70 3.30
C LYS A 119 -6.42 -27.99 2.50
N VAL A 120 -5.42 -28.35 1.70
CA VAL A 120 -5.36 -29.61 0.97
C VAL A 120 -4.52 -30.60 1.76
N GLU A 121 -4.96 -31.85 1.86
CA GLU A 121 -4.23 -32.90 2.56
C GLU A 121 -4.17 -34.22 1.77
N LYS A 122 -3.07 -34.96 1.92
CA LYS A 122 -2.88 -36.28 1.34
C LYS A 122 -2.10 -37.15 2.31
N ILE A 123 -2.55 -38.41 2.47
CA ILE A 123 -1.82 -39.42 3.23
C ILE A 123 -0.63 -39.87 2.39
N TYR A 124 0.50 -40.09 3.03
CA TYR A 124 1.70 -40.63 2.40
C TYR A 124 2.28 -41.79 3.20
N SER A 125 2.95 -42.69 2.49
CA SER A 125 3.93 -43.64 3.02
C SER A 125 5.35 -43.13 2.75
N MET A 126 6.37 -43.79 3.31
CA MET A 126 7.75 -43.39 3.07
C MET A 126 8.15 -43.48 1.59
N ASN A 127 7.50 -44.36 0.81
CA ASN A 127 7.81 -44.56 -0.60
C ASN A 127 7.21 -43.54 -1.54
N ASP A 128 6.08 -42.92 -1.15
CA ASP A 128 5.32 -41.93 -1.98
C ASP A 128 5.29 -40.53 -1.39
N PHE A 129 6.12 -40.25 -0.40
CA PHE A 129 6.21 -38.96 0.28
C PHE A 129 6.40 -37.77 -0.68
N LEU A 130 7.34 -37.88 -1.61
CA LEU A 130 7.62 -36.80 -2.59
C LEU A 130 6.47 -36.64 -3.56
N GLU A 131 5.84 -37.72 -3.99
CA GLU A 131 4.66 -37.68 -4.85
C GLU A 131 3.48 -37.02 -4.13
N ALA A 132 3.20 -37.39 -2.89
CA ALA A 132 2.16 -36.78 -2.07
C ALA A 132 2.40 -35.28 -1.84
N THR A 133 3.67 -34.90 -1.59
CA THR A 133 4.08 -33.50 -1.42
C THR A 133 3.84 -32.69 -2.68
N GLY A 134 4.21 -33.20 -3.85
CA GLY A 134 3.94 -32.57 -5.14
C GLY A 134 2.43 -32.46 -5.46
N SER A 135 1.69 -33.52 -5.12
CA SER A 135 0.23 -33.62 -5.33
C SER A 135 -0.54 -32.56 -4.52
N VAL A 136 -0.28 -32.44 -3.21
CA VAL A 136 -0.98 -31.42 -2.39
C VAL A 136 -0.65 -30.01 -2.83
N ALA A 137 0.55 -29.76 -3.33
CA ALA A 137 0.92 -28.45 -3.90
C ALA A 137 0.12 -28.17 -5.19
N ALA A 138 0.05 -29.12 -6.11
CA ALA A 138 -0.71 -28.99 -7.36
C ALA A 138 -2.21 -28.84 -7.10
N GLU A 139 -2.77 -29.65 -6.22
CA GLU A 139 -4.18 -29.59 -5.84
C GLU A 139 -4.53 -28.28 -5.14
N SER A 140 -3.62 -27.70 -4.35
CA SER A 140 -3.83 -26.38 -3.74
C SER A 140 -3.88 -25.28 -4.79
N VAL A 141 -3.08 -25.33 -5.87
CA VAL A 141 -3.17 -24.41 -7.01
C VAL A 141 -4.52 -24.51 -7.70
N ILE A 142 -4.99 -25.73 -8.00
CA ILE A 142 -6.28 -25.98 -8.64
C ILE A 142 -7.42 -25.41 -7.77
N ALA A 143 -7.42 -25.69 -6.48
CA ALA A 143 -8.42 -25.23 -5.55
C ALA A 143 -8.43 -23.67 -5.44
N ALA A 144 -7.26 -23.02 -5.39
CA ALA A 144 -7.17 -21.56 -5.39
C ALA A 144 -7.71 -20.95 -6.68
N LEU A 145 -7.41 -21.51 -7.85
CA LEU A 145 -7.92 -21.04 -9.13
C LEU A 145 -9.44 -21.24 -9.26
N GLN A 146 -9.98 -22.34 -8.73
CA GLN A 146 -11.44 -22.58 -8.68
C GLN A 146 -12.16 -21.55 -7.80
N GLU A 147 -11.60 -21.22 -6.63
CA GLU A 147 -12.14 -20.15 -5.81
C GLU A 147 -11.99 -18.78 -6.51
N ALA A 148 -10.89 -18.54 -7.20
CA ALA A 148 -10.69 -17.32 -8.00
C ALA A 148 -11.77 -17.17 -9.08
N ALA A 149 -12.12 -18.24 -9.80
CA ALA A 149 -13.19 -18.23 -10.80
C ALA A 149 -14.56 -17.84 -10.20
N LYS A 150 -14.85 -18.27 -8.98
CA LYS A 150 -16.08 -17.88 -8.26
C LYS A 150 -16.03 -16.40 -7.88
N VAL A 151 -14.93 -15.93 -7.29
CA VAL A 151 -14.78 -14.55 -6.83
C VAL A 151 -14.90 -13.57 -7.98
N ILE A 152 -14.18 -13.80 -9.11
CA ILE A 152 -14.24 -12.89 -10.26
C ILE A 152 -15.64 -12.86 -10.90
N THR A 153 -16.37 -13.97 -10.91
CA THR A 153 -17.73 -14.00 -11.47
C THR A 153 -18.76 -13.29 -10.61
N SER A 154 -18.48 -13.09 -9.32
CA SER A 154 -19.34 -12.37 -8.37
C SER A 154 -18.87 -10.95 -8.06
N SER A 155 -17.71 -10.52 -8.58
CA SER A 155 -17.15 -9.18 -8.32
C SER A 155 -18.04 -8.08 -8.88
N ARG A 156 -18.39 -7.12 -8.02
CA ARG A 156 -19.18 -5.94 -8.41
C ARG A 156 -18.40 -5.01 -9.33
N GLU A 157 -17.10 -4.88 -9.10
CA GLU A 157 -16.19 -4.05 -9.87
C GLU A 157 -16.08 -4.54 -11.31
N ILE A 158 -15.94 -5.86 -11.50
CA ILE A 158 -15.92 -6.46 -12.84
C ILE A 158 -17.26 -6.30 -13.53
N HIS A 159 -18.38 -6.48 -12.83
CA HIS A 159 -19.71 -6.24 -13.39
C HIS A 159 -19.96 -4.78 -13.70
N ALA A 160 -19.48 -3.84 -12.90
CA ALA A 160 -19.54 -2.41 -13.19
C ALA A 160 -18.72 -2.06 -14.45
N PHE A 161 -17.52 -2.61 -14.60
CA PHE A 161 -16.71 -2.45 -15.80
C PHE A 161 -17.40 -2.95 -17.06
N VAL A 162 -18.08 -4.10 -17.00
CA VAL A 162 -18.90 -4.63 -18.08
C VAL A 162 -20.03 -3.66 -18.46
N SER A 163 -20.70 -3.11 -17.47
CA SER A 163 -21.84 -2.20 -17.70
C SER A 163 -21.43 -0.89 -18.36
N THR A 164 -20.21 -0.42 -18.11
CA THR A 164 -19.68 0.81 -18.74
C THR A 164 -19.26 0.61 -20.19
N LYS A 165 -18.99 -0.63 -20.62
CA LYS A 165 -18.58 -0.96 -21.99
C LYS A 165 -19.71 -0.81 -23.01
N GLY A 166 -20.97 -1.07 -22.63
CA GLY A 166 -22.14 -0.94 -23.50
C GLY A 166 -22.55 0.50 -23.84
N VAL A 167 -21.91 1.51 -23.23
CA VAL A 167 -22.27 2.94 -23.38
C VAL A 167 -21.27 3.70 -24.29
N SER A 168 -20.25 3.05 -24.85
CA SER A 168 -19.12 3.72 -25.52
C SER A 168 -19.16 3.75 -27.05
N GLU A 169 -20.34 3.77 -27.70
CA GLU A 169 -20.38 3.87 -29.18
C GLU A 169 -21.02 5.15 -29.74
N THR A 170 -21.16 6.20 -29.01
CA THR A 170 -21.55 7.49 -29.63
C THR A 170 -21.08 8.67 -28.80
N ILE A 171 -19.80 8.97 -28.77
CA ILE A 171 -19.29 10.36 -28.63
C ILE A 171 -17.78 10.30 -28.92
N ALA A 172 -17.36 10.92 -30.05
CA ALA A 172 -15.96 11.22 -30.31
C ALA A 172 -15.46 12.20 -29.26
N LEU A 173 -14.62 11.76 -28.33
CA LEU A 173 -14.02 12.60 -27.30
C LEU A 173 -12.50 12.65 -27.46
N LYS A 174 -12.00 13.90 -27.46
CA LYS A 174 -10.61 14.31 -27.30
C LYS A 174 -9.91 13.55 -26.16
N PRO A 175 -8.59 13.35 -26.21
CA PRO A 175 -7.85 12.69 -25.12
C PRO A 175 -7.86 13.59 -23.88
N SER A 176 -8.68 13.24 -22.91
CA SER A 176 -8.58 13.78 -21.57
C SER A 176 -8.12 12.65 -20.65
N GLY A 177 -6.96 12.83 -20.01
CA GLY A 177 -6.60 12.07 -18.82
C GLY A 177 -7.77 12.21 -17.83
N LYS A 178 -8.50 11.15 -17.56
CA LYS A 178 -9.51 11.18 -16.50
C LYS A 178 -8.77 11.23 -15.18
N GLU A 179 -8.71 12.41 -14.60
CA GLU A 179 -8.67 12.57 -13.15
C GLU A 179 -9.82 11.75 -12.57
N LEU A 180 -9.56 11.00 -11.49
CA LEU A 180 -10.59 10.35 -10.68
C LEU A 180 -11.71 11.38 -10.43
N PRO A 181 -13.02 10.99 -10.47
CA PRO A 181 -14.06 11.93 -10.12
C PRO A 181 -13.70 12.52 -8.76
N ILE A 182 -13.62 13.84 -8.68
CA ILE A 182 -13.42 14.55 -7.42
C ILE A 182 -14.65 14.24 -6.58
N VAL A 183 -14.52 13.22 -5.73
CA VAL A 183 -15.50 12.98 -4.67
C VAL A 183 -15.32 14.13 -3.71
N LYS A 184 -16.24 15.08 -3.72
CA LYS A 184 -16.19 16.22 -2.82
C LYS A 184 -16.38 15.72 -1.40
N SER A 185 -15.27 15.64 -0.67
CA SER A 185 -15.27 15.22 0.73
C SER A 185 -15.77 16.36 1.63
N ASP A 186 -16.40 15.98 2.73
CA ASP A 186 -16.78 16.96 3.75
C ASP A 186 -15.56 17.69 4.36
N VAL A 187 -14.37 17.09 4.33
CA VAL A 187 -13.13 17.74 4.80
C VAL A 187 -12.53 18.71 3.77
N ASP A 188 -12.93 18.65 2.50
CA ASP A 188 -12.52 19.62 1.48
C ASP A 188 -13.18 21.00 1.70
N GLU A 189 -14.28 21.03 2.43
CA GLU A 189 -14.93 22.26 2.85
C GLU A 189 -14.32 22.74 4.18
N LEU A 190 -13.49 23.79 4.09
CA LEU A 190 -12.79 24.33 5.25
C LEU A 190 -13.77 24.89 6.28
N PRO A 191 -13.51 24.73 7.59
CA PRO A 191 -14.34 25.34 8.63
C PRO A 191 -14.20 26.87 8.62
N SER A 192 -15.25 27.55 9.05
CA SER A 192 -15.25 29.02 9.16
C SER A 192 -14.38 29.53 10.31
N VAL A 193 -14.12 28.70 11.30
CA VAL A 193 -13.30 29.05 12.48
C VAL A 193 -11.82 28.94 12.12
N LYS A 194 -11.09 30.05 12.30
CA LYS A 194 -9.66 30.14 12.02
C LYS A 194 -8.90 30.40 13.33
N ALA A 195 -7.75 29.74 13.49
CA ALA A 195 -6.80 30.07 14.54
C ALA A 195 -6.20 31.48 14.31
N LYS A 196 -5.67 32.09 15.36
CA LYS A 196 -4.92 33.33 15.23
C LYS A 196 -3.64 33.06 14.44
N PRO A 197 -3.25 33.93 13.50
CA PRO A 197 -2.01 33.77 12.76
C PRO A 197 -0.80 33.69 13.71
N ASN A 198 0.04 32.65 13.53
CA ASN A 198 1.29 32.49 14.26
C ASN A 198 2.46 32.65 13.28
N LYS A 199 3.13 33.82 13.32
CA LYS A 199 4.25 34.16 12.44
C LYS A 199 5.44 33.21 12.55
N ASN A 200 5.56 32.51 13.68
CA ASN A 200 6.65 31.56 13.96
C ASN A 200 6.26 30.11 13.67
N SER A 201 5.23 29.86 12.87
CA SER A 201 4.83 28.54 12.42
C SER A 201 5.35 28.25 11.03
N TYR A 202 6.00 27.11 10.84
CA TYR A 202 6.60 26.65 9.59
C TYR A 202 6.09 25.26 9.22
N ALA A 203 5.87 25.00 7.96
CA ALA A 203 5.44 23.67 7.53
C ALA A 203 6.10 23.22 6.22
N ILE A 204 6.34 21.90 6.12
CA ILE A 204 6.65 21.23 4.87
C ILE A 204 5.60 20.16 4.64
N VAL A 205 4.87 20.28 3.52
CA VAL A 205 3.79 19.38 3.11
C VAL A 205 4.21 18.68 1.83
N ILE A 206 4.24 17.34 1.86
CA ILE A 206 4.73 16.53 0.75
C ILE A 206 3.63 15.57 0.32
N GLY A 207 3.30 15.59 -0.98
CA GLY A 207 2.34 14.67 -1.60
C GLY A 207 2.92 14.06 -2.87
N ILE A 208 3.23 12.76 -2.85
CA ILE A 208 3.80 12.05 -4.00
C ILE A 208 2.86 10.93 -4.41
N GLU A 209 2.07 11.18 -5.44
CA GLU A 209 1.13 10.22 -6.01
C GLU A 209 1.73 9.44 -7.18
N ASN A 210 2.54 10.11 -8.00
CA ASN A 210 3.21 9.52 -9.16
C ASN A 210 4.73 9.58 -8.96
N TYR A 211 5.42 8.53 -9.41
CA TYR A 211 6.86 8.36 -9.22
C TYR A 211 7.58 8.27 -10.57
N ARG A 212 8.82 8.76 -10.65
CA ARG A 212 9.68 8.64 -11.85
C ARG A 212 9.87 7.18 -12.24
N GLN A 213 10.18 6.34 -11.26
CA GLN A 213 10.15 4.90 -11.42
C GLN A 213 8.69 4.47 -11.52
N LYS A 214 8.37 3.50 -12.35
CA LYS A 214 6.99 3.01 -12.54
C LYS A 214 6.50 2.24 -11.32
N LEU A 215 6.47 2.92 -10.16
CA LEU A 215 5.88 2.40 -8.94
C LEU A 215 4.34 2.49 -9.02
N PRO A 216 3.61 1.68 -8.23
CA PRO A 216 2.18 1.88 -8.03
C PRO A 216 1.90 3.33 -7.63
N LYS A 217 0.74 3.87 -7.97
CA LYS A 217 0.33 5.18 -7.47
C LYS A 217 0.07 5.13 -5.96
N ALA A 218 0.44 6.17 -5.25
CA ALA A 218 -0.06 6.43 -3.91
C ALA A 218 -1.31 7.32 -4.04
N ASP A 219 -2.46 6.69 -4.29
CA ASP A 219 -3.70 7.36 -4.63
C ASP A 219 -4.07 8.44 -3.60
N TYR A 220 -4.54 9.59 -4.11
CA TYR A 220 -4.93 10.80 -3.36
C TYR A 220 -3.80 11.54 -2.62
N ALA A 221 -2.53 11.10 -2.71
CA ALA A 221 -1.44 11.75 -1.96
C ALA A 221 -1.26 13.24 -2.32
N VAL A 222 -1.44 13.60 -3.60
CA VAL A 222 -1.40 14.99 -4.06
C VAL A 222 -2.59 15.79 -3.56
N HIS A 223 -3.79 15.20 -3.59
CA HIS A 223 -5.00 15.83 -3.05
C HIS A 223 -4.89 16.06 -1.54
N ASP A 224 -4.50 15.03 -0.80
CA ASP A 224 -4.25 15.08 0.64
C ASP A 224 -3.30 16.22 1.03
N ALA A 225 -2.17 16.33 0.31
CA ALA A 225 -1.19 17.38 0.57
C ALA A 225 -1.73 18.80 0.29
N LYS A 226 -2.51 18.97 -0.78
CA LYS A 226 -3.16 20.24 -1.09
C LYS A 226 -4.15 20.68 0.00
N ILE A 227 -5.02 19.74 0.41
CA ILE A 227 -6.00 20.03 1.47
C ILE A 227 -5.31 20.27 2.82
N MET A 228 -4.26 19.49 3.15
CA MET A 228 -3.46 19.72 4.36
C MET A 228 -2.80 21.12 4.33
N THR A 229 -2.27 21.55 3.19
CA THR A 229 -1.73 22.91 3.01
C THR A 229 -2.81 23.98 3.28
N ASP A 230 -4.01 23.80 2.73
CA ASP A 230 -5.13 24.69 2.97
C ASP A 230 -5.54 24.75 4.45
N TYR A 231 -5.56 23.60 5.15
CA TYR A 231 -5.84 23.55 6.59
C TYR A 231 -4.77 24.29 7.40
N LEU A 232 -3.49 24.09 7.10
CA LEU A 232 -2.39 24.76 7.78
C LEU A 232 -2.53 26.28 7.66
N ILE A 233 -2.73 26.79 6.44
CA ILE A 233 -2.79 28.24 6.17
C ILE A 233 -4.12 28.84 6.65
N LYS A 234 -5.24 28.24 6.24
CA LYS A 234 -6.57 28.86 6.37
C LYS A 234 -7.28 28.52 7.69
N VAL A 235 -6.91 27.42 8.35
CA VAL A 235 -7.56 26.96 9.61
C VAL A 235 -6.62 27.05 10.80
N MET A 236 -5.35 26.62 10.64
CA MET A 236 -4.39 26.52 11.74
C MET A 236 -3.53 27.77 11.93
N GLY A 237 -3.63 28.76 11.01
CA GLY A 237 -2.99 30.07 11.15
C GLY A 237 -1.50 30.11 10.78
N TYR A 238 -1.01 29.16 9.99
CA TYR A 238 0.35 29.19 9.43
C TYR A 238 0.44 30.28 8.35
N PRO A 239 1.46 31.14 8.34
CA PRO A 239 1.68 32.08 7.25
C PRO A 239 1.94 31.33 5.94
N GLU A 240 1.34 31.77 4.85
CA GLU A 240 1.49 31.12 3.54
C GLU A 240 2.96 31.07 3.10
N GLU A 241 3.72 32.13 3.35
CA GLU A 241 5.16 32.22 3.07
C GLU A 241 6.02 31.22 3.87
N ASN A 242 5.49 30.69 4.97
CA ASN A 242 6.14 29.70 5.83
C ASN A 242 5.71 28.25 5.54
N VAL A 243 4.85 28.04 4.55
CA VAL A 243 4.36 26.69 4.16
C VAL A 243 4.92 26.31 2.80
N VAL A 244 5.77 25.29 2.81
CA VAL A 244 6.34 24.70 1.60
C VAL A 244 5.53 23.47 1.21
N THR A 245 4.97 23.47 0.00
CA THR A 245 4.22 22.33 -0.54
C THR A 245 4.97 21.71 -1.72
N LEU A 246 5.37 20.45 -1.58
CA LEU A 246 6.11 19.68 -2.57
C LEU A 246 5.22 18.57 -3.14
N LEU A 247 4.94 18.62 -4.44
CA LEU A 247 4.05 17.67 -5.10
C LEU A 247 4.79 16.95 -6.22
N ASN A 248 4.65 15.63 -6.29
CA ASN A 248 5.22 14.76 -7.33
C ASN A 248 6.68 15.14 -7.69
N GLU A 249 6.93 15.59 -8.92
CA GLU A 249 8.25 15.92 -9.47
C GLU A 249 9.02 17.00 -8.70
N HIS A 250 8.34 17.76 -7.87
CA HIS A 250 8.94 18.77 -6.98
C HIS A 250 9.31 18.21 -5.59
N ALA A 251 9.17 16.90 -5.39
CA ALA A 251 9.51 16.20 -4.14
C ALA A 251 10.61 15.15 -4.37
N THR A 252 11.71 15.54 -4.99
CA THR A 252 12.90 14.69 -5.19
C THR A 252 13.68 14.51 -3.88
N ASN A 253 14.62 13.55 -3.82
CA ASN A 253 15.48 13.38 -2.66
C ASN A 253 16.29 14.66 -2.34
N VAL A 254 16.73 15.38 -3.38
CA VAL A 254 17.44 16.65 -3.22
C VAL A 254 16.51 17.73 -2.64
N ASP A 255 15.25 17.78 -3.08
CA ASP A 255 14.29 18.73 -2.53
C ASP A 255 13.99 18.44 -1.05
N LEU A 256 13.79 17.18 -0.68
CA LEU A 256 13.61 16.79 0.72
C LEU A 256 14.82 17.23 1.57
N ALA A 257 16.03 16.93 1.12
CA ALA A 257 17.27 17.34 1.82
C ALA A 257 17.38 18.87 1.91
N LYS A 258 17.10 19.61 0.82
CA LYS A 258 17.10 21.07 0.79
C LYS A 258 16.19 21.66 1.86
N TYR A 259 14.94 21.19 1.92
CA TYR A 259 13.97 21.78 2.83
C TYR A 259 14.15 21.34 4.27
N PHE A 260 14.42 20.06 4.54
CA PHE A 260 14.62 19.57 5.91
C PHE A 260 15.96 20.00 6.53
N GLU A 261 17.03 20.09 5.74
CA GLU A 261 18.38 20.27 6.26
C GLU A 261 18.97 21.66 6.05
N LYS A 262 18.31 22.51 5.23
CA LYS A 262 18.76 23.88 4.97
C LYS A 262 17.68 24.89 5.21
N TRP A 263 16.52 24.75 4.58
CA TRP A 263 15.47 25.76 4.70
C TRP A 263 14.92 25.86 6.13
N LEU A 264 14.52 24.73 6.75
CA LEU A 264 14.06 24.76 8.14
C LEU A 264 15.10 25.32 9.12
N PRO A 265 16.38 24.85 9.14
CA PRO A 265 17.38 25.41 10.05
C PRO A 265 17.63 26.91 9.86
N ASN A 266 17.44 27.45 8.65
CA ASN A 266 17.66 28.87 8.37
C ASN A 266 16.48 29.76 8.77
N ASN A 267 15.29 29.22 8.99
CA ASN A 267 14.07 29.99 9.27
C ASN A 267 13.50 29.73 10.66
N VAL A 268 13.73 28.54 11.23
CA VAL A 268 13.14 28.11 12.51
C VAL A 268 13.93 28.68 13.68
N GLU A 269 13.24 29.37 14.57
CA GLU A 269 13.76 29.96 15.81
C GLU A 269 13.25 29.21 17.06
N LYS A 270 13.72 29.62 18.25
CA LYS A 270 13.44 28.93 19.51
C LYS A 270 11.95 28.81 19.84
N ASP A 271 11.13 29.79 19.45
CA ASP A 271 9.69 29.81 19.74
C ASP A 271 8.84 29.29 18.56
N SER A 272 9.49 28.73 17.52
CA SER A 272 8.82 28.25 16.34
C SER A 272 8.12 26.91 16.59
N SER A 273 6.94 26.75 15.95
CA SER A 273 6.25 25.47 15.78
C SER A 273 6.47 24.95 14.37
N VAL A 274 6.77 23.66 14.20
CA VAL A 274 7.03 23.05 12.90
C VAL A 274 6.06 21.91 12.65
N PHE A 275 5.46 21.87 11.45
CA PHE A 275 4.60 20.78 11.00
C PHE A 275 5.16 20.14 9.73
N ILE A 276 5.37 18.84 9.77
CA ILE A 276 5.80 18.05 8.62
C ILE A 276 4.67 17.09 8.26
N TYR A 277 4.22 17.12 7.03
CA TYR A 277 3.27 16.17 6.49
C TYR A 277 3.85 15.44 5.29
N TYR A 278 3.69 14.14 5.25
CA TYR A 278 4.06 13.31 4.11
C TYR A 278 2.93 12.35 3.75
N SER A 279 2.51 12.35 2.51
CA SER A 279 1.61 11.38 1.92
C SER A 279 2.26 10.77 0.67
N GLY A 280 2.50 9.46 0.67
CA GLY A 280 3.21 8.78 -0.39
C GLY A 280 3.73 7.41 0.04
N HIS A 281 4.61 6.82 -0.78
CA HIS A 281 5.20 5.53 -0.46
C HIS A 281 6.28 5.61 0.61
N GLY A 282 6.27 4.62 1.50
CA GLY A 282 7.40 4.26 2.34
C GLY A 282 8.08 2.98 1.84
N ALA A 283 9.32 2.79 2.21
CA ALA A 283 10.05 1.57 1.92
C ALA A 283 10.96 1.17 3.08
N PRO A 284 11.01 -0.13 3.45
CA PRO A 284 12.02 -0.63 4.36
C PRO A 284 13.30 -0.96 3.58
N ASN A 285 14.45 -0.77 4.22
CA ASN A 285 15.70 -1.38 3.75
C ASN A 285 15.73 -2.84 4.22
N PRO A 286 15.68 -3.83 3.32
CA PRO A 286 15.60 -5.23 3.71
C PRO A 286 16.85 -5.77 4.40
N LYS A 287 17.98 -5.04 4.36
CA LYS A 287 19.26 -5.42 4.99
C LYS A 287 19.38 -4.89 6.41
N THR A 288 19.00 -3.61 6.62
CA THR A 288 19.19 -2.92 7.90
C THR A 288 17.91 -2.81 8.72
N GLY A 289 16.75 -2.95 8.10
CA GLY A 289 15.46 -2.71 8.74
C GLY A 289 15.09 -1.23 8.85
N ASP A 290 15.90 -0.31 8.32
CA ASP A 290 15.63 1.13 8.36
C ASP A 290 14.46 1.50 7.43
N ALA A 291 13.65 2.48 7.85
CA ALA A 291 12.55 3.01 7.07
C ALA A 291 12.95 4.26 6.28
N TYR A 292 12.40 4.37 5.08
CA TYR A 292 12.65 5.47 4.16
C TYR A 292 11.35 6.05 3.61
N LEU A 293 11.26 7.36 3.53
CA LEU A 293 10.35 8.03 2.61
C LEU A 293 10.85 7.79 1.19
N VAL A 294 9.97 7.47 0.27
CA VAL A 294 10.31 7.30 -1.15
C VAL A 294 10.09 8.62 -1.87
N PRO A 295 11.14 9.37 -2.25
CA PRO A 295 10.98 10.60 -3.02
C PRO A 295 10.47 10.30 -4.44
N TYR A 296 10.07 11.33 -5.17
CA TYR A 296 9.61 11.19 -6.57
C TYR A 296 10.60 10.43 -7.46
N ASP A 297 11.89 10.64 -7.28
CA ASP A 297 12.98 10.00 -8.01
C ASP A 297 13.54 8.75 -7.30
N GLY A 298 12.91 8.31 -6.20
CA GLY A 298 13.34 7.16 -5.41
C GLY A 298 13.18 5.83 -6.15
N ASP A 299 14.15 4.93 -5.94
CA ASP A 299 14.12 3.55 -6.41
C ASP A 299 14.21 2.59 -5.23
N PRO A 300 13.15 1.81 -4.94
CA PRO A 300 13.15 0.86 -3.84
C PRO A 300 14.25 -0.21 -3.90
N SER A 301 14.81 -0.46 -5.10
CA SER A 301 15.93 -1.39 -5.28
C SER A 301 17.26 -0.83 -4.77
N PHE A 302 17.34 0.50 -4.67
CA PHE A 302 18.50 1.27 -4.18
C PHE A 302 18.06 2.25 -3.11
N ILE A 303 17.19 1.81 -2.18
CA ILE A 303 16.51 2.70 -1.23
C ILE A 303 17.47 3.41 -0.28
N ASP A 304 18.57 2.78 0.09
CA ASP A 304 19.64 3.36 0.91
C ASP A 304 20.34 4.57 0.26
N GLN A 305 20.34 4.65 -1.07
CA GLN A 305 20.95 5.73 -1.86
C GLN A 305 19.92 6.75 -2.35
N THR A 306 18.72 6.29 -2.70
CA THR A 306 17.71 7.11 -3.38
C THR A 306 16.54 7.52 -2.49
N GLY A 307 16.36 6.85 -1.34
CA GLY A 307 15.34 7.18 -0.35
C GLY A 307 15.81 8.24 0.65
N TYR A 308 14.86 8.86 1.36
CA TYR A 308 15.17 9.75 2.48
C TYR A 308 14.86 9.02 3.79
N SER A 309 15.89 8.61 4.56
CA SER A 309 15.68 7.77 5.74
C SER A 309 14.95 8.52 6.87
N LEU A 310 14.04 7.84 7.57
CA LEU A 310 13.35 8.41 8.74
C LEU A 310 14.35 8.80 9.84
N LYS A 311 15.42 8.02 10.01
CA LYS A 311 16.50 8.38 10.95
C LYS A 311 17.10 9.74 10.62
N ARG A 312 17.46 9.96 9.34
CA ARG A 312 18.00 11.25 8.87
C ARG A 312 17.00 12.39 9.07
N LEU A 313 15.70 12.14 8.84
CA LEU A 313 14.63 13.09 9.10
C LEU A 313 14.61 13.49 10.58
N TYR A 314 14.51 12.51 11.48
CA TYR A 314 14.41 12.78 12.93
C TYR A 314 15.68 13.42 13.49
N ASP A 315 16.85 13.00 13.03
CA ASP A 315 18.13 13.61 13.40
C ASP A 315 18.20 15.08 12.95
N SER A 316 17.72 15.41 11.76
CA SER A 316 17.69 16.78 11.23
C SER A 316 16.69 17.65 11.99
N LEU A 317 15.47 17.16 12.19
CA LEU A 317 14.44 17.87 12.95
C LEU A 317 14.82 18.03 14.42
N GLY A 318 15.49 17.04 15.00
CA GLY A 318 15.98 17.10 16.37
C GLY A 318 17.01 18.20 16.65
N LYS A 319 17.74 18.65 15.62
CA LYS A 319 18.72 19.75 15.73
C LYS A 319 18.10 21.15 15.68
N LEU A 320 16.87 21.28 15.19
CA LEU A 320 16.18 22.56 15.10
C LEU A 320 16.00 23.17 16.49
N GLN A 321 16.00 24.49 16.60
CA GLN A 321 15.72 25.18 17.85
C GLN A 321 14.21 25.35 18.12
N ALA A 322 13.35 24.66 17.37
CA ALA A 322 11.91 24.74 17.51
C ALA A 322 11.42 24.37 18.91
N LYS A 323 10.35 25.00 19.34
CA LYS A 323 9.60 24.71 20.56
C LYS A 323 8.95 23.32 20.48
N GLU A 324 8.32 23.04 19.35
CA GLU A 324 7.59 21.79 19.12
C GLU A 324 7.63 21.43 17.62
N ILE A 325 7.64 20.14 17.31
CA ILE A 325 7.65 19.64 15.94
C ILE A 325 6.65 18.48 15.84
N ILE A 326 5.70 18.60 14.93
CA ILE A 326 4.74 17.54 14.62
C ILE A 326 5.11 16.94 13.26
N VAL A 327 5.19 15.63 13.20
CA VAL A 327 5.42 14.86 11.97
C VAL A 327 4.22 13.94 11.76
N ALA A 328 3.54 14.05 10.61
CA ALA A 328 2.42 13.20 10.24
C ALA A 328 2.73 12.44 8.94
N LEU A 329 2.82 11.11 9.04
CA LEU A 329 3.23 10.22 7.95
C LEU A 329 2.04 9.34 7.52
N ASP A 330 1.41 9.68 6.40
CA ASP A 330 0.44 8.82 5.72
C ASP A 330 1.16 7.93 4.72
N SER A 331 1.84 6.94 5.27
CA SER A 331 2.71 6.02 4.53
C SER A 331 2.82 4.69 5.26
N CYS A 332 3.17 3.63 4.52
CA CYS A 332 3.49 2.31 5.06
C CYS A 332 4.98 2.01 4.87
N PHE A 333 5.59 1.39 5.86
CA PHE A 333 7.02 1.05 5.83
C PHE A 333 7.28 -0.46 5.88
N SER A 334 6.25 -1.28 5.87
CA SER A 334 6.34 -2.75 5.99
C SER A 334 6.82 -3.45 4.72
N GLY A 335 6.72 -2.80 3.57
CA GLY A 335 6.92 -3.45 2.27
C GLY A 335 5.73 -4.29 1.81
N ALA A 336 4.59 -4.25 2.52
CA ALA A 336 3.37 -4.99 2.18
C ALA A 336 2.30 -4.01 1.68
N GLY A 337 1.89 -4.14 0.42
CA GLY A 337 0.72 -3.49 -0.19
C GLY A 337 0.58 -1.96 -0.06
N GLY A 338 -0.52 -1.43 -0.58
CA GLY A 338 -0.95 -0.05 -0.39
C GLY A 338 0.13 1.00 -0.66
N ARG A 339 0.46 1.79 0.35
CA ARG A 339 1.47 2.87 0.31
C ARG A 339 2.87 2.40 0.71
N SER A 340 3.22 1.13 0.56
CA SER A 340 4.57 0.62 0.79
C SER A 340 5.13 -0.04 -0.44
N VAL A 341 6.41 0.20 -0.71
CA VAL A 341 7.15 -0.38 -1.83
C VAL A 341 8.46 -0.99 -1.33
N ILE A 342 8.83 -2.13 -1.91
CA ILE A 342 10.09 -2.80 -1.61
C ILE A 342 10.83 -3.15 -2.90
N ALA A 343 12.14 -3.35 -2.78
CA ALA A 343 12.95 -3.86 -3.87
C ALA A 343 12.39 -5.19 -4.39
N LYS A 344 12.45 -5.39 -5.70
CA LYS A 344 11.99 -6.62 -6.34
C LYS A 344 12.68 -7.84 -5.73
N GLY A 345 11.90 -8.77 -5.21
CA GLY A 345 12.40 -9.99 -4.56
C GLY A 345 12.75 -9.84 -3.07
N ALA A 346 12.67 -8.65 -2.48
CA ALA A 346 12.80 -8.48 -1.05
C ALA A 346 11.53 -8.97 -0.30
N ARG A 347 11.71 -9.38 0.95
CA ARG A 347 10.59 -9.80 1.82
C ARG A 347 10.08 -8.59 2.61
N PRO A 348 8.75 -8.48 2.83
CA PRO A 348 8.21 -7.51 3.80
C PRO A 348 8.87 -7.68 5.17
N LEU A 349 9.13 -6.57 5.82
CA LEU A 349 9.71 -6.52 7.17
C LEU A 349 8.67 -5.95 8.12
N VAL A 350 8.60 -6.54 9.32
CA VAL A 350 7.86 -5.92 10.42
C VAL A 350 8.74 -4.80 10.98
N MET A 351 8.28 -3.56 10.81
CA MET A 351 8.98 -2.40 11.35
C MET A 351 8.22 -1.85 12.53
N SER A 352 8.92 -1.68 13.66
CA SER A 352 8.39 -0.94 14.80
C SER A 352 8.98 0.47 14.80
N MET A 353 8.12 1.48 14.92
CA MET A 353 8.56 2.87 15.12
C MET A 353 9.33 3.03 16.44
N ASP A 354 9.18 2.07 17.37
CA ASP A 354 9.91 2.04 18.65
C ASP A 354 11.43 1.83 18.49
N THR A 355 11.89 1.44 17.29
CA THR A 355 13.33 1.31 17.01
C THR A 355 14.05 2.65 16.86
N TYR A 356 13.32 3.75 16.68
CA TYR A 356 13.91 5.09 16.55
C TYR A 356 13.90 5.84 17.88
N VAL A 357 15.03 6.43 18.25
CA VAL A 357 15.08 7.41 19.33
C VAL A 357 14.48 8.72 18.81
N ILE A 358 13.23 8.97 19.17
CA ILE A 358 12.53 10.20 18.78
C ILE A 358 12.96 11.33 19.73
N PRO A 359 13.52 12.44 19.21
CA PRO A 359 13.89 13.59 20.03
C PRO A 359 12.69 14.11 20.85
N PRO A 360 12.88 14.55 22.13
CA PRO A 360 11.79 14.88 23.06
C PRO A 360 10.81 15.95 22.58
N LYS A 361 11.20 16.81 21.65
CA LYS A 361 10.34 17.86 21.07
C LYS A 361 9.55 17.43 19.82
N LEU A 362 9.73 16.20 19.36
CA LEU A 362 9.01 15.65 18.21
C LEU A 362 7.80 14.84 18.69
N ALA A 363 6.68 15.10 18.04
CA ALA A 363 5.52 14.24 18.07
C ALA A 363 5.34 13.62 16.67
N VAL A 364 5.29 12.29 16.57
CA VAL A 364 5.21 11.58 15.31
C VAL A 364 3.94 10.77 15.23
N PHE A 365 3.08 11.11 14.28
CA PHE A 365 1.96 10.28 13.84
C PHE A 365 2.39 9.39 12.69
N SER A 366 2.02 8.13 12.70
CA SER A 366 2.07 7.24 11.54
C SER A 366 0.71 6.62 11.26
N ALA A 367 0.40 6.45 9.99
CA ALA A 367 -0.90 5.96 9.54
C ALA A 367 -1.16 4.49 9.89
N ALA A 368 -0.12 3.70 10.06
CA ALA A 368 -0.20 2.28 10.37
C ALA A 368 0.98 1.83 11.23
N SER A 369 0.83 0.73 11.94
CA SER A 369 1.89 0.10 12.74
C SER A 369 2.54 -1.06 11.97
N GLY A 370 3.83 -1.30 12.26
CA GLY A 370 4.56 -2.52 11.90
C GLY A 370 4.37 -2.98 10.45
N ASP A 371 3.71 -4.10 10.28
CA ASP A 371 3.43 -4.78 9.01
C ASP A 371 2.09 -4.41 8.36
N GLN A 372 1.37 -3.47 8.96
CA GLN A 372 0.04 -3.06 8.48
C GLN A 372 0.09 -2.15 7.26
N ILE A 373 -1.04 -2.08 6.54
CA ILE A 373 -1.20 -1.32 5.31
C ILE A 373 -1.96 -0.01 5.61
N SER A 374 -1.47 1.13 5.09
CA SER A 374 -2.26 2.36 5.03
C SER A 374 -3.19 2.31 3.81
N SER A 375 -4.48 2.40 4.07
CA SER A 375 -5.55 2.30 3.07
C SER A 375 -5.93 3.69 2.54
N THR A 376 -6.43 3.72 1.31
CA THR A 376 -7.19 4.85 0.77
C THR A 376 -8.63 4.79 1.26
N TYR A 377 -9.28 5.94 1.44
CA TYR A 377 -10.72 6.06 1.71
C TYR A 377 -11.41 6.58 0.45
N GLU A 378 -11.65 5.67 -0.50
CA GLU A 378 -12.15 5.99 -1.84
C GLU A 378 -13.43 6.82 -1.84
N GLU A 379 -14.40 6.49 -0.95
CA GLU A 379 -15.66 7.23 -0.79
C GLU A 379 -15.45 8.70 -0.37
N LYS A 380 -14.27 9.03 0.14
CA LYS A 380 -13.89 10.36 0.62
C LYS A 380 -12.78 11.02 -0.20
N GLY A 381 -12.18 10.31 -1.15
CA GLY A 381 -11.12 10.85 -2.01
C GLY A 381 -9.83 11.21 -1.27
N HIS A 382 -9.50 10.49 -0.19
CA HIS A 382 -8.36 10.74 0.69
C HIS A 382 -7.68 9.45 1.12
N GLY A 383 -6.47 9.55 1.68
CA GLY A 383 -5.93 8.52 2.56
C GLY A 383 -6.80 8.38 3.81
N LEU A 384 -7.03 7.15 4.26
CA LEU A 384 -7.92 6.89 5.41
C LEU A 384 -7.44 7.61 6.68
N PHE A 385 -6.14 7.58 6.95
CA PHE A 385 -5.53 8.31 8.08
C PHE A 385 -5.68 9.83 7.90
N THR A 386 -5.35 10.35 6.72
CA THR A 386 -5.43 11.79 6.42
C THR A 386 -6.86 12.31 6.54
N TYR A 387 -7.85 11.57 6.03
CA TYR A 387 -9.25 11.98 6.18
C TYR A 387 -9.64 12.20 7.65
N PHE A 388 -9.35 11.25 8.53
CA PHE A 388 -9.72 11.41 9.94
C PHE A 388 -8.86 12.44 10.68
N MET A 389 -7.61 12.65 10.28
CA MET A 389 -6.80 13.75 10.78
C MET A 389 -7.42 15.11 10.43
N LEU A 390 -7.75 15.34 9.16
CA LEU A 390 -8.40 16.57 8.69
C LEU A 390 -9.78 16.74 9.35
N LYS A 391 -10.54 15.65 9.50
CA LYS A 391 -11.85 15.69 10.15
C LYS A 391 -11.77 16.11 11.61
N GLY A 392 -10.84 15.56 12.38
CA GLY A 392 -10.62 15.98 13.77
C GLY A 392 -10.21 17.46 13.88
N ILE A 393 -9.30 17.92 12.99
CA ILE A 393 -8.92 19.35 12.95
C ILE A 393 -10.13 20.23 12.57
N LYS A 394 -10.96 19.80 11.61
CA LYS A 394 -12.19 20.50 11.22
C LYS A 394 -13.18 20.59 12.36
N ASP A 395 -13.34 19.53 13.13
CA ASP A 395 -14.26 19.45 14.26
C ASP A 395 -13.76 20.23 15.50
N GLY A 396 -12.57 20.84 15.42
CA GLY A 396 -12.09 21.79 16.43
C GLY A 396 -11.04 21.25 17.38
N MET A 397 -10.55 20.02 17.19
CA MET A 397 -9.49 19.44 18.02
C MET A 397 -8.20 20.27 17.89
N THR A 398 -7.61 20.60 19.04
CA THR A 398 -6.43 21.46 19.11
C THR A 398 -5.21 20.78 19.67
N GLU A 399 -5.39 19.68 20.39
CA GLU A 399 -4.30 18.89 20.99
C GLU A 399 -4.05 17.60 20.23
N ILE A 400 -2.80 17.18 20.09
CA ILE A 400 -2.45 15.97 19.37
C ILE A 400 -2.99 14.69 20.03
N GLY A 401 -3.09 14.69 21.36
CA GLY A 401 -3.67 13.56 22.11
C GLY A 401 -5.14 13.39 21.81
N GLU A 402 -5.91 14.47 21.87
CA GLU A 402 -7.34 14.48 21.54
C GLU A 402 -7.57 14.02 20.09
N LEU A 403 -6.79 14.57 19.17
CA LEU A 403 -6.85 14.16 17.75
C LEU A 403 -6.53 12.68 17.58
N PHE A 404 -5.52 12.17 18.25
CA PHE A 404 -5.14 10.75 18.15
C PHE A 404 -6.21 9.81 18.71
N ASP A 405 -6.77 10.15 19.88
CA ASP A 405 -7.82 9.37 20.53
C ASP A 405 -9.11 9.34 19.68
N TYR A 406 -9.35 10.41 18.89
CA TYR A 406 -10.42 10.46 17.91
C TYR A 406 -10.10 9.61 16.66
N LEU A 407 -8.98 9.88 16.00
CA LEU A 407 -8.70 9.29 14.66
C LEU A 407 -8.44 7.77 14.72
N LYS A 408 -7.74 7.28 15.75
CA LYS A 408 -7.32 5.88 15.83
C LYS A 408 -8.49 4.89 15.74
N PRO A 409 -9.53 4.95 16.61
CA PRO A 409 -10.64 4.00 16.57
C PRO A 409 -11.46 4.11 15.26
N HIS A 410 -11.51 5.29 14.64
CA HIS A 410 -12.21 5.48 13.38
C HIS A 410 -11.46 4.81 12.21
N VAL A 411 -10.14 5.01 12.12
CA VAL A 411 -9.29 4.36 11.12
C VAL A 411 -9.36 2.83 11.26
N GLU A 412 -9.15 2.30 12.47
CA GLU A 412 -9.21 0.86 12.74
C GLU A 412 -10.56 0.25 12.33
N ARG A 413 -11.66 0.95 12.65
CA ARG A 413 -13.01 0.48 12.34
C ARG A 413 -13.27 0.42 10.84
N ILE A 414 -12.91 1.48 10.09
CA ILE A 414 -13.13 1.53 8.64
C ILE A 414 -12.20 0.55 7.94
N ALA A 415 -10.93 0.45 8.32
CA ALA A 415 -9.99 -0.50 7.76
C ALA A 415 -10.51 -1.94 7.85
N ARG A 416 -11.03 -2.35 9.03
CA ARG A 416 -11.61 -3.67 9.22
C ARG A 416 -12.92 -3.86 8.46
N LYS A 417 -13.86 -2.90 8.54
CA LYS A 417 -15.20 -3.08 7.97
C LYS A 417 -15.24 -2.96 6.46
N THR A 418 -14.48 -2.04 5.89
CA THR A 418 -14.55 -1.70 4.47
C THR A 418 -13.48 -2.43 3.65
N TYR A 419 -12.27 -2.55 4.21
CA TYR A 419 -11.12 -3.07 3.47
C TYR A 419 -10.66 -4.45 3.93
N ASN A 420 -11.30 -5.02 4.98
CA ASN A 420 -10.94 -6.31 5.58
C ASN A 420 -9.42 -6.40 5.89
N ASN A 421 -8.88 -5.30 6.40
CA ASN A 421 -7.47 -5.11 6.68
C ASN A 421 -7.30 -4.50 8.08
N GLU A 422 -6.13 -4.66 8.69
CA GLU A 422 -5.75 -3.98 9.91
C GLU A 422 -4.93 -2.73 9.58
N GLN A 423 -5.35 -1.59 10.13
CA GLN A 423 -4.61 -0.34 10.08
C GLN A 423 -4.76 0.35 11.43
N THR A 424 -3.68 0.37 12.20
CA THR A 424 -3.63 0.92 13.55
C THR A 424 -2.69 2.13 13.57
N PRO A 425 -3.20 3.35 13.51
CA PRO A 425 -2.38 4.55 13.66
C PRO A 425 -1.58 4.55 14.96
N GLN A 426 -0.39 5.12 14.92
CA GLN A 426 0.49 5.27 16.08
C GLN A 426 0.76 6.75 16.36
N LEU A 427 0.96 7.08 17.61
CA LEU A 427 1.45 8.39 18.05
C LEU A 427 2.59 8.18 19.06
N ILE A 428 3.78 8.64 18.69
CA ILE A 428 4.92 8.74 19.60
C ILE A 428 5.09 10.22 19.95
N ALA A 429 4.85 10.57 21.19
CA ALA A 429 5.03 11.93 21.68
C ALA A 429 5.46 11.88 23.16
N PRO A 430 6.39 12.75 23.58
CA PRO A 430 6.85 12.80 24.98
C PRO A 430 5.74 13.27 25.94
N ASP A 431 4.89 14.16 25.49
CA ASP A 431 3.71 14.62 26.24
C ASP A 431 2.57 14.95 25.27
N LYS A 432 1.58 14.06 25.18
CA LYS A 432 0.45 14.17 24.27
C LYS A 432 -0.46 15.37 24.54
N GLN A 433 -0.45 15.89 25.75
CA GLN A 433 -1.35 16.99 26.18
C GLN A 433 -0.74 18.38 26.01
N LYS A 434 0.57 18.47 25.80
CA LYS A 434 1.29 19.76 25.69
C LYS A 434 1.63 20.19 24.28
N VAL A 435 1.36 19.37 23.28
CA VAL A 435 1.62 19.70 21.88
C VAL A 435 0.31 20.12 21.23
N PHE A 436 0.28 21.32 20.67
CA PHE A 436 -0.91 21.92 20.08
C PHE A 436 -0.80 21.91 18.56
N LEU A 437 -1.88 21.52 17.91
CA LEU A 437 -2.03 21.62 16.48
C LEU A 437 -2.22 23.08 16.03
N ARG A 438 -2.85 23.85 16.89
CA ARG A 438 -3.12 25.29 16.66
C ARG A 438 -3.26 26.02 18.01
N ASN A 439 -2.83 27.25 18.05
CA ASN A 439 -2.96 28.14 19.21
C ASN A 439 -4.25 28.98 19.11
#